data_482057ebe06202f8d75e5e179e717ad5
#
_entry.id   482057ebe06202f8d75e5e179e717ad5
#
_cell.length_a   1.000
_cell.length_b   1.000
_cell.length_c   1.000
_cell.angle_alpha   90.00
_cell.angle_beta   90.00
_cell.angle_gamma   90.00
#
_symmetry.space_group_name_H-M   'P 1'
#
loop_
_entity.id
_entity.type
_entity.pdbx_description
1 polymer ?
#
loop_
_entity_poly.entity_id
_entity_poly.type
_entity_poly.pdbx_seq_one_letter_code
_entity_poly.pdbx_strand_id
1 'polypeptide(L)'
;MVFTPNDVDLKAIDTIRVLAADVVAKSKSGHPGAPMGLAPLAHLLWSRFLTCDSKDSKWLNRDRFVLSNGHACALQYICLLYTSAAAD
;
A
#
# COMPACT_ATOMS: atom_id res chain seq x y z
N MET A 1 -20.34 -1.57 8.19
CA MET A 1 -19.98 -2.33 6.96
C MET A 1 -18.92 -3.36 7.30
N VAL A 2 -19.14 -4.60 6.89
CA VAL A 2 -18.16 -5.67 7.11
C VAL A 2 -17.39 -5.88 5.79
N PHE A 3 -16.06 -5.75 5.87
CA PHE A 3 -15.19 -6.05 4.74
C PHE A 3 -14.91 -7.55 4.70
N THR A 4 -15.30 -8.18 3.60
CA THR A 4 -14.98 -9.59 3.35
C THR A 4 -14.02 -9.65 2.17
N PRO A 5 -12.75 -10.06 2.36
CA PRO A 5 -11.80 -10.13 1.27
C PRO A 5 -12.16 -11.26 0.29
N ASN A 6 -12.04 -10.98 -0.99
CA ASN A 6 -12.14 -11.98 -2.04
C ASN A 6 -10.75 -12.54 -2.38
N ASP A 7 -10.69 -13.47 -3.34
CA ASP A 7 -9.42 -14.11 -3.71
C ASP A 7 -8.39 -13.11 -4.27
N VAL A 8 -8.85 -12.11 -5.02
CA VAL A 8 -7.97 -11.07 -5.55
C VAL A 8 -7.40 -10.22 -4.40
N ASP A 9 -8.23 -9.87 -3.42
CA ASP A 9 -7.77 -9.13 -2.24
C ASP A 9 -6.68 -9.91 -1.50
N LEU A 10 -6.88 -11.21 -1.29
CA LEU A 10 -5.92 -12.05 -0.59
C LEU A 10 -4.59 -12.13 -1.34
N LYS A 11 -4.64 -12.28 -2.67
CA LYS A 11 -3.41 -12.28 -3.48
C LYS A 11 -2.70 -10.94 -3.43
N ALA A 12 -3.44 -9.84 -3.48
CA ALA A 12 -2.86 -8.50 -3.41
C ALA A 12 -2.18 -8.27 -2.06
N ILE A 13 -2.83 -8.68 -0.97
CA ILE A 13 -2.27 -8.55 0.38
C ILE A 13 -0.98 -9.35 0.50
N ASP A 14 -0.98 -10.60 0.04
CA ASP A 14 0.21 -11.46 0.08
C ASP A 14 1.34 -10.88 -0.77
N THR A 15 1.02 -10.33 -1.94
CA THR A 15 1.99 -9.68 -2.82
C THR A 15 2.62 -8.46 -2.13
N ILE A 16 1.81 -7.64 -1.47
CA ILE A 16 2.30 -6.47 -0.72
C ILE A 16 3.26 -6.92 0.39
N ARG A 17 2.91 -7.98 1.12
CA ARG A 17 3.76 -8.50 2.20
C ARG A 17 5.12 -8.98 1.67
N VAL A 18 5.10 -9.75 0.59
CA VAL A 18 6.33 -10.28 0.00
C VAL A 18 7.19 -9.16 -0.57
N LEU A 19 6.59 -8.20 -1.28
CA LEU A 19 7.32 -7.05 -1.81
C LEU A 19 7.91 -6.18 -0.70
N ALA A 20 7.19 -6.01 0.40
CA ALA A 20 7.70 -5.24 1.54
C ALA A 20 8.94 -5.91 2.14
N ALA A 21 8.91 -7.22 2.31
CA ALA A 21 10.07 -7.97 2.79
C ALA A 21 11.25 -7.88 1.81
N ASP A 22 10.99 -8.00 0.51
CA ASP A 22 12.02 -7.92 -0.53
C ASP A 22 12.66 -6.53 -0.59
N VAL A 23 11.85 -5.47 -0.52
CA VAL A 23 12.35 -4.09 -0.54
C VAL A 23 13.27 -3.84 0.65
N VAL A 24 12.86 -4.25 1.84
CA VAL A 24 13.68 -4.08 3.06
C VAL A 24 14.96 -4.90 2.97
N ALA A 25 14.89 -6.14 2.51
CA ALA A 25 16.06 -7.01 2.38
C ALA A 25 17.04 -6.46 1.34
N LYS A 26 16.53 -6.00 0.20
CA LYS A 26 17.38 -5.50 -0.90
C LYS A 26 18.06 -4.19 -0.53
N SER A 27 17.36 -3.30 0.17
CA SER A 27 17.92 -2.02 0.61
C SER A 27 18.88 -2.17 1.78
N LYS A 28 18.84 -3.30 2.47
CA LYS A 28 19.59 -3.58 3.72
C LYS A 28 19.28 -2.54 4.79
N SER A 29 18.08 -1.98 4.78
CA SER A 29 17.65 -0.91 5.65
C SER A 29 16.13 -0.97 5.83
N GLY A 30 15.65 -0.58 7.00
CA GLY A 30 14.24 -0.54 7.31
C GLY A 30 13.74 -1.73 8.12
N HIS A 31 12.46 -1.72 8.39
CA HIS A 31 11.80 -2.71 9.24
C HIS A 31 10.66 -3.38 8.47
N PRO A 32 10.66 -4.71 8.29
CA PRO A 32 9.60 -5.39 7.53
C PRO A 32 8.32 -5.61 8.33
N GLY A 33 8.38 -5.58 9.67
CA GLY A 33 7.25 -5.96 10.51
C GLY A 33 6.00 -5.12 10.30
N ALA A 34 6.11 -3.80 10.38
CA ALA A 34 4.97 -2.91 10.19
C ALA A 34 4.40 -2.96 8.77
N PRO A 35 5.21 -2.91 7.69
CA PRO A 35 4.69 -3.06 6.33
C PRO A 35 3.96 -4.38 6.12
N MET A 36 4.48 -5.48 6.64
CA MET A 36 3.84 -6.78 6.49
C MET A 36 2.56 -6.88 7.32
N GLY A 37 2.60 -6.40 8.57
CA GLY A 37 1.45 -6.45 9.47
C GLY A 37 0.30 -5.56 9.04
N LEU A 38 0.59 -4.42 8.44
CA LEU A 38 -0.42 -3.43 8.00
C LEU A 38 -0.86 -3.63 6.54
N ALA A 39 -0.35 -4.64 5.84
CA ALA A 39 -0.68 -4.86 4.44
C ALA A 39 -2.19 -4.99 4.18
N PRO A 40 -2.99 -5.73 4.98
CA PRO A 40 -4.42 -5.80 4.75
C PRO A 40 -5.11 -4.44 4.84
N LEU A 41 -4.74 -3.64 5.85
CA LEU A 41 -5.31 -2.31 6.04
C LEU A 41 -4.96 -1.38 4.88
N ALA A 42 -3.70 -1.38 4.47
CA ALA A 42 -3.24 -0.54 3.37
C ALA A 42 -3.89 -0.92 2.06
N HIS A 43 -3.99 -2.22 1.76
CA HIS A 43 -4.68 -2.68 0.55
C HIS A 43 -6.13 -2.16 0.53
N LEU A 44 -6.84 -2.29 1.65
CA LEU A 44 -8.22 -1.84 1.75
C LEU A 44 -8.34 -0.33 1.51
N LEU A 45 -7.48 0.46 2.15
CA LEU A 45 -7.49 1.92 1.98
C LEU A 45 -7.29 2.33 0.54
N TRP A 46 -6.23 1.84 -0.12
CA TRP A 46 -5.89 2.25 -1.48
C TRP A 46 -6.82 1.68 -2.53
N SER A 47 -7.38 0.49 -2.31
CA SER A 47 -8.26 -0.12 -3.31
C SER A 47 -9.72 0.34 -3.23
N ARG A 48 -10.21 0.77 -2.04
CA ARG A 48 -11.64 1.00 -1.84
C ARG A 48 -12.03 2.30 -1.19
N PHE A 49 -11.15 2.93 -0.42
CA PHE A 49 -11.52 4.10 0.37
C PHE A 49 -10.85 5.39 -0.08
N LEU A 50 -9.57 5.36 -0.39
CA LEU A 50 -8.86 6.58 -0.78
C LEU A 50 -9.24 7.00 -2.19
N THR A 51 -9.68 8.24 -2.32
CA THR A 51 -9.93 8.86 -3.61
C THR A 51 -8.69 9.65 -4.02
N CYS A 52 -7.92 9.09 -4.93
CA CYS A 52 -6.71 9.73 -5.43
C CYS A 52 -6.44 9.27 -6.85
N ASP A 53 -5.64 10.08 -7.57
CA ASP A 53 -5.15 9.75 -8.89
C ASP A 53 -3.63 9.70 -8.84
N SER A 54 -3.05 8.52 -9.04
CA SER A 54 -1.60 8.33 -9.00
C SER A 54 -0.87 9.12 -10.09
N LYS A 55 -1.59 9.53 -11.15
CA LYS A 55 -1.03 10.33 -12.24
C LYS A 55 -1.14 11.83 -12.00
N ASP A 56 -1.93 12.27 -11.01
CA ASP A 56 -2.09 13.68 -10.64
C ASP A 56 -1.97 13.84 -9.13
N SER A 57 -0.74 13.93 -8.67
CA SER A 57 -0.43 14.03 -7.25
C SER A 57 -0.86 15.38 -6.63
N LYS A 58 -1.27 16.33 -7.45
CA LYS A 58 -1.68 17.67 -6.99
C LYS A 58 -3.17 17.92 -7.13
N TRP A 59 -3.94 16.90 -7.50
CA TRP A 59 -5.39 17.04 -7.63
C TRP A 59 -6.00 17.50 -6.31
N LEU A 60 -6.78 18.58 -6.35
CA LEU A 60 -7.28 19.25 -5.14
C LEU A 60 -8.29 18.39 -4.36
N ASN A 61 -9.09 17.60 -5.05
CA ASN A 61 -10.12 16.77 -4.41
C ASN A 61 -9.60 15.41 -3.94
N ARG A 62 -8.30 15.17 -4.04
CA ARG A 62 -7.73 13.90 -3.58
C ARG A 62 -7.81 13.75 -2.08
N ASP A 63 -7.96 12.53 -1.62
CA ASP A 63 -7.77 12.21 -0.22
C ASP A 63 -6.28 12.31 0.12
N ARG A 64 -5.99 12.73 1.35
CA ARG A 64 -4.60 12.90 1.81
C ARG A 64 -4.27 11.78 2.77
N PHE A 65 -3.16 11.13 2.49
CA PHE A 65 -2.60 10.12 3.37
C PHE A 65 -1.34 10.66 4.01
N VAL A 66 -1.30 10.62 5.35
CA VAL A 66 -0.13 11.05 6.11
C VAL A 66 0.39 9.87 6.91
N LEU A 67 1.59 9.42 6.59
CA LEU A 67 2.24 8.32 7.28
C LEU A 67 2.97 8.85 8.51
N SER A 68 2.45 8.55 9.70
CA SER A 68 3.12 8.93 10.96
C SER A 68 4.15 7.87 11.39
N ASN A 69 3.95 6.61 11.00
CA ASN A 69 4.88 5.53 11.32
C ASN A 69 5.90 5.38 10.18
N GLY A 70 7.04 6.08 10.30
CA GLY A 70 8.09 6.03 9.29
C GLY A 70 8.66 4.64 9.05
N HIS A 71 8.57 3.73 10.02
CA HIS A 71 9.00 2.34 9.87
C HIS A 71 8.19 1.58 8.80
N ALA A 72 7.02 2.08 8.44
CA ALA A 72 6.15 1.46 7.44
C ALA A 72 6.25 2.12 6.06
N CYS A 73 7.23 2.95 5.78
CA CYS A 73 7.31 3.70 4.52
C CYS A 73 7.34 2.80 3.27
N ALA A 74 7.95 1.63 3.36
CA ALA A 74 7.96 0.68 2.25
C ALA A 74 6.54 0.29 1.82
N LEU A 75 5.62 0.16 2.76
CA LEU A 75 4.23 -0.17 2.49
C LEU A 75 3.56 0.90 1.63
N GLN A 76 3.75 2.17 1.96
CA GLN A 76 3.19 3.28 1.20
C GLN A 76 3.73 3.30 -0.24
N TYR A 77 5.03 3.12 -0.41
CA TYR A 77 5.64 3.09 -1.74
C TYR A 77 5.11 1.94 -2.58
N ILE A 78 4.94 0.77 -2.00
CA ILE A 78 4.42 -0.40 -2.72
C ILE A 78 2.97 -0.17 -3.13
N CYS A 79 2.13 0.38 -2.26
CA CYS A 79 0.74 0.68 -2.59
C CYS A 79 0.63 1.71 -3.72
N LEU A 80 1.47 2.74 -3.72
CA LEU A 80 1.49 3.74 -4.79
C LEU A 80 1.96 3.14 -6.11
N LEU A 81 2.97 2.29 -6.09
CA LEU A 81 3.45 1.59 -7.28
C LEU A 81 2.35 0.71 -7.87
N TYR A 82 1.67 -0.04 -7.03
CA TYR A 82 0.60 -0.94 -7.45
C TYR A 82 -0.54 -0.16 -8.12
N THR A 83 -0.99 0.93 -7.52
CA THR A 83 -2.07 1.74 -8.10
C THR A 83 -1.64 2.40 -9.41
N SER A 84 -0.40 2.85 -9.51
CA SER A 84 0.12 3.42 -10.75
C SER A 84 0.17 2.38 -11.88
N ALA A 85 0.63 1.16 -11.58
CA ALA A 85 0.66 0.08 -12.56
C ALA A 85 -0.74 -0.33 -12.99
N ALA A 86 -1.71 -0.35 -12.08
CA ALA A 86 -3.10 -0.68 -12.39
C ALA A 86 -3.77 0.39 -13.24
N ALA A 87 -3.33 1.64 -13.15
CA ALA A 87 -3.88 2.75 -13.94
C ALA A 87 -3.36 2.78 -15.38
N ASP A 88 -2.26 2.09 -15.64
CA ASP A 88 -1.69 1.97 -16.98
C ASP A 88 -2.29 0.78 -17.70
#